data_9d6d16988982dac16acb1568f59aafdf
#
_entry.id   9d6d16988982dac16acb1568f59aafdf
#
_cell.length_a   1.000
_cell.length_b   1.000
_cell.length_c   1.000
_cell.angle_alpha   90.00
_cell.angle_beta   90.00
_cell.angle_gamma   90.00
#
_symmetry.space_group_name_H-M   'P 1'
#
loop_
_entity.id
_entity.type
_entity.pdbx_description
1 polymer ?
#
loop_
_entity_poly.entity_id
_entity_poly.type
_entity_poly.pdbx_seq_one_letter_code
_entity_poly.pdbx_strand_id
1 'polypeptide(L)'
;MNNSKTAAKLRAQLKRFLGELLPHFSKPKTRFLGDMFYGLMAGGDVKLSEICRACRPAITMKKASDRLCMHLDDERIAKTLHELIAKKVARRVRSDTLIIVDPSDIQKPYATQMDFLSKVWDGSKGVVGDNLGYYGCMAVACENGGRRPMPMHLRFWSPDAPGFTSENDELESVFGTIISATGGNGIFIYDRGGDNIEFYRYFLRENVDFIVRLKSRYVISWKRNLLCDDLANQCVMRYADTLTFDSHGKEVHVELNYGVVPVRLPDISGKLLHMVVVKGFGQKPMMLLTTLARTTTRKDLWQVVTAYITRWRVEDTIRHVKQSYSLEDIRLLRYRHLKNMAAIVLATAYFCMTWIGNSDKRALIAKSITDASLRIHELPDFHFYAIADGIRTLLSRCGKWSGFGKDDIDDEPDLFRFFDCDD
;
A
#
# COMPACT_ATOMS: atom_id res chain seq x y z
N MET A 1 -25.21 18.08 -11.97
CA MET A 1 -23.84 17.75 -12.40
C MET A 1 -23.86 16.96 -13.71
N ASN A 2 -22.99 17.22 -14.68
CA ASN A 2 -23.00 16.48 -15.94
C ASN A 2 -22.08 15.24 -15.83
N ASN A 3 -22.67 14.12 -15.38
CA ASN A 3 -21.95 12.86 -15.16
C ASN A 3 -21.23 12.35 -16.42
N SER A 4 -21.79 12.60 -17.61
CA SER A 4 -21.16 12.20 -18.89
C SER A 4 -19.86 12.96 -19.14
N LYS A 5 -19.80 14.27 -18.86
CA LYS A 5 -18.56 15.06 -18.94
C LYS A 5 -17.51 14.59 -17.95
N THR A 6 -17.91 14.30 -16.70
CA THR A 6 -16.99 13.80 -15.68
C THR A 6 -16.44 12.43 -16.04
N ALA A 7 -17.30 11.51 -16.53
CA ALA A 7 -16.86 10.21 -17.02
C ALA A 7 -15.91 10.30 -18.22
N ALA A 8 -16.14 11.24 -19.14
CA ALA A 8 -15.21 11.49 -20.27
C ALA A 8 -13.84 11.98 -19.77
N LYS A 9 -13.83 12.96 -18.84
CA LYS A 9 -12.56 13.44 -18.22
C LYS A 9 -11.83 12.31 -17.48
N LEU A 10 -12.57 11.46 -16.74
CA LEU A 10 -11.97 10.32 -16.04
C LEU A 10 -11.31 9.33 -17.02
N ARG A 11 -12.00 9.00 -18.13
CA ARG A 11 -11.41 8.15 -19.18
C ARG A 11 -10.18 8.77 -19.83
N ALA A 12 -10.18 10.07 -20.06
CA ALA A 12 -9.00 10.79 -20.55
C ALA A 12 -7.83 10.70 -19.56
N GLN A 13 -8.09 10.87 -18.24
CA GLN A 13 -7.06 10.67 -17.21
C GLN A 13 -6.53 9.23 -17.18
N LEU A 14 -7.40 8.23 -17.36
CA LEU A 14 -6.97 6.84 -17.43
C LEU A 14 -6.09 6.60 -18.68
N LYS A 15 -6.47 7.12 -19.84
CA LYS A 15 -5.64 7.03 -21.05
C LYS A 15 -4.28 7.69 -20.85
N ARG A 16 -4.24 8.88 -20.25
CA ARG A 16 -2.98 9.58 -19.93
C ARG A 16 -2.11 8.74 -18.97
N PHE A 17 -2.68 8.22 -17.90
CA PHE A 17 -1.96 7.34 -16.96
C PHE A 17 -1.39 6.10 -17.64
N LEU A 18 -2.19 5.45 -18.48
CA LEU A 18 -1.76 4.29 -19.26
C LEU A 18 -0.71 4.65 -20.31
N GLY A 19 -0.78 5.85 -20.88
CA GLY A 19 0.24 6.38 -21.79
C GLY A 19 1.63 6.42 -21.16
N GLU A 20 1.73 6.67 -19.86
CA GLU A 20 3.00 6.63 -19.14
C GLU A 20 3.52 5.18 -18.89
N LEU A 21 2.66 4.17 -19.04
CA LEU A 21 3.05 2.75 -18.96
C LEU A 21 3.42 2.16 -20.32
N LEU A 22 2.99 2.80 -21.43
CA LEU A 22 3.18 2.35 -22.82
C LEU A 22 4.63 1.99 -23.17
N PRO A 23 5.65 2.80 -22.83
CA PRO A 23 7.03 2.50 -23.18
C PRO A 23 7.56 1.18 -22.63
N HIS A 24 6.88 0.62 -21.63
CA HIS A 24 7.30 -0.58 -20.92
C HIS A 24 6.57 -1.86 -21.39
N PHE A 25 5.52 -1.70 -22.22
CA PHE A 25 4.69 -2.81 -22.68
C PHE A 25 4.42 -2.74 -24.18
N SER A 26 4.21 -3.89 -24.82
CA SER A 26 3.77 -3.95 -26.22
C SER A 26 2.34 -3.39 -26.38
N LYS A 27 1.98 -2.90 -27.57
CA LYS A 27 0.64 -2.40 -27.89
C LYS A 27 -0.51 -3.34 -27.46
N PRO A 28 -0.45 -4.69 -27.72
CA PRO A 28 -1.48 -5.62 -27.23
C PRO A 28 -1.54 -5.69 -25.72
N LYS A 29 -0.41 -5.65 -25.03
CA LYS A 29 -0.32 -5.69 -23.56
C LYS A 29 -0.90 -4.41 -22.94
N THR A 30 -0.64 -3.26 -23.54
CA THR A 30 -1.22 -1.99 -23.08
C THR A 30 -2.74 -1.96 -23.22
N ARG A 31 -3.27 -2.50 -24.33
CA ARG A 31 -4.74 -2.66 -24.50
C ARG A 31 -5.32 -3.57 -23.41
N PHE A 32 -4.65 -4.69 -23.16
CA PHE A 32 -5.04 -5.61 -22.08
C PHE A 32 -5.04 -4.89 -20.71
N LEU A 33 -3.98 -4.16 -20.36
CA LEU A 33 -3.93 -3.39 -19.11
C LEU A 33 -5.03 -2.33 -19.04
N GLY A 34 -5.33 -1.66 -20.16
CA GLY A 34 -6.44 -0.72 -20.24
C GLY A 34 -7.79 -1.36 -19.94
N ASP A 35 -8.06 -2.55 -20.54
CA ASP A 35 -9.28 -3.32 -20.26
C ASP A 35 -9.34 -3.75 -18.77
N MET A 36 -8.21 -4.19 -18.20
CA MET A 36 -8.13 -4.59 -16.79
C MET A 36 -8.39 -3.41 -15.84
N PHE A 37 -7.72 -2.28 -16.02
CA PHE A 37 -7.90 -1.10 -15.17
C PHE A 37 -9.31 -0.55 -15.27
N TYR A 38 -9.84 -0.40 -16.50
CA TYR A 38 -11.21 0.07 -16.66
C TYR A 38 -12.21 -0.89 -16.02
N GLY A 39 -12.07 -2.19 -16.30
CA GLY A 39 -12.97 -3.21 -15.79
C GLY A 39 -12.96 -3.33 -14.27
N LEU A 40 -11.77 -3.25 -13.63
CA LEU A 40 -11.64 -3.21 -12.18
C LEU A 40 -12.33 -1.99 -11.57
N MET A 41 -12.15 -0.81 -12.14
CA MET A 41 -12.76 0.42 -11.64
C MET A 41 -14.28 0.44 -11.85
N ALA A 42 -14.76 0.00 -13.01
CA ALA A 42 -16.17 0.02 -13.35
C ALA A 42 -16.96 -1.13 -12.71
N GLY A 43 -16.34 -2.30 -12.54
CA GLY A 43 -16.93 -3.50 -11.93
C GLY A 43 -16.73 -3.56 -10.41
N GLY A 44 -15.58 -3.12 -9.91
CA GLY A 44 -15.19 -3.25 -8.51
C GLY A 44 -14.93 -4.70 -8.08
N ASP A 45 -14.52 -5.55 -9.01
CA ASP A 45 -14.30 -6.98 -8.74
C ASP A 45 -13.13 -7.51 -9.57
N VAL A 46 -12.27 -8.30 -8.95
CA VAL A 46 -11.10 -8.93 -9.58
C VAL A 46 -11.42 -10.16 -10.45
N LYS A 47 -12.65 -10.64 -10.44
CA LYS A 47 -13.08 -11.76 -11.30
C LYS A 47 -13.04 -11.35 -12.76
N LEU A 48 -12.35 -12.11 -13.62
CA LEU A 48 -12.23 -11.80 -15.05
C LEU A 48 -13.59 -11.68 -15.74
N SER A 49 -14.59 -12.46 -15.31
CA SER A 49 -15.96 -12.36 -15.82
C SER A 49 -16.61 -11.00 -15.51
N GLU A 50 -16.38 -10.45 -14.32
CA GLU A 50 -16.92 -9.15 -13.92
C GLU A 50 -16.18 -8.01 -14.65
N ILE A 51 -14.85 -8.11 -14.76
CA ILE A 51 -14.03 -7.19 -15.56
C ILE A 51 -14.53 -7.16 -17.02
N CYS A 52 -14.71 -8.34 -17.64
CA CYS A 52 -15.24 -8.43 -19.00
C CYS A 52 -16.65 -7.82 -19.12
N ARG A 53 -17.53 -8.12 -18.15
CA ARG A 53 -18.90 -7.59 -18.14
C ARG A 53 -18.91 -6.06 -18.07
N ALA A 54 -18.04 -5.50 -17.24
CA ALA A 54 -17.87 -4.04 -17.10
C ALA A 54 -17.34 -3.39 -18.39
N CYS A 55 -16.43 -4.04 -19.10
CA CYS A 55 -15.88 -3.56 -20.38
C CYS A 55 -16.87 -3.63 -21.55
N ARG A 56 -17.94 -4.44 -21.47
CA ARG A 56 -18.93 -4.64 -22.54
C ARG A 56 -18.28 -4.94 -23.89
N PRO A 57 -17.51 -6.03 -24.03
CA PRO A 57 -16.77 -6.34 -25.24
C PRO A 57 -17.70 -6.61 -26.43
N ALA A 58 -17.19 -6.37 -27.66
CA ALA A 58 -17.91 -6.70 -28.90
C ALA A 58 -17.88 -8.20 -29.25
N ILE A 59 -17.05 -8.99 -28.54
CA ILE A 59 -16.93 -10.44 -28.68
C ILE A 59 -17.65 -11.16 -27.54
N THR A 60 -17.82 -12.48 -27.64
CA THR A 60 -18.47 -13.26 -26.58
C THR A 60 -17.69 -13.15 -25.26
N MET A 61 -18.42 -13.22 -24.16
CA MET A 61 -17.84 -13.14 -22.80
C MET A 61 -16.74 -14.17 -22.56
N LYS A 62 -16.95 -15.40 -23.07
CA LYS A 62 -15.94 -16.46 -22.99
C LYS A 62 -14.63 -16.05 -23.69
N LYS A 63 -14.71 -15.64 -24.97
CA LYS A 63 -13.52 -15.20 -25.72
C LYS A 63 -12.84 -13.99 -25.09
N ALA A 64 -13.62 -13.06 -24.51
CA ALA A 64 -13.05 -11.91 -23.81
C ALA A 64 -12.28 -12.34 -22.54
N SER A 65 -12.89 -13.23 -21.73
CA SER A 65 -12.25 -13.75 -20.51
C SER A 65 -11.00 -14.57 -20.83
N ASP A 66 -11.06 -15.45 -21.83
CA ASP A 66 -9.91 -16.25 -22.26
C ASP A 66 -8.75 -15.37 -22.72
N ARG A 67 -9.04 -14.27 -23.45
CA ARG A 67 -8.04 -13.29 -23.86
C ARG A 67 -7.39 -12.60 -22.67
N LEU A 68 -8.18 -12.15 -21.70
CA LEU A 68 -7.62 -11.53 -20.48
C LEU A 68 -6.76 -12.53 -19.69
N CYS A 69 -7.25 -13.77 -19.54
CA CYS A 69 -6.51 -14.84 -18.86
C CYS A 69 -5.16 -15.13 -19.54
N MET A 70 -5.14 -15.25 -20.87
CA MET A 70 -3.93 -15.48 -21.65
C MET A 70 -2.90 -14.34 -21.44
N HIS A 71 -3.35 -13.10 -21.42
CA HIS A 71 -2.44 -11.96 -21.20
C HIS A 71 -1.92 -11.87 -19.77
N LEU A 72 -2.64 -12.41 -18.76
CA LEU A 72 -2.16 -12.51 -17.39
C LEU A 72 -0.97 -13.47 -17.22
N ASP A 73 -0.66 -14.30 -18.20
CA ASP A 73 0.44 -15.27 -18.10
C ASP A 73 1.84 -14.66 -18.37
N ASP A 74 1.94 -13.36 -18.66
CA ASP A 74 3.23 -12.69 -18.88
C ASP A 74 3.93 -12.38 -17.55
N GLU A 75 5.08 -13.01 -17.31
CA GLU A 75 5.86 -12.92 -16.07
C GLU A 75 6.38 -11.50 -15.76
N ARG A 76 6.45 -10.61 -16.77
CA ARG A 76 6.98 -9.26 -16.61
C ARG A 76 5.98 -8.29 -15.99
N ILE A 77 4.66 -8.57 -16.02
CA ILE A 77 3.63 -7.61 -15.62
C ILE A 77 3.83 -7.17 -14.16
N ALA A 78 3.91 -8.12 -13.23
CA ALA A 78 4.02 -7.80 -11.80
C ALA A 78 5.28 -6.98 -11.52
N LYS A 79 6.44 -7.43 -11.99
CA LYS A 79 7.72 -6.74 -11.79
C LYS A 79 7.67 -5.31 -12.34
N THR A 80 7.27 -5.19 -13.62
CA THR A 80 7.24 -3.88 -14.30
C THR A 80 6.27 -2.91 -13.61
N LEU A 81 5.07 -3.34 -13.25
CA LEU A 81 4.10 -2.47 -12.58
C LEU A 81 4.58 -2.06 -11.19
N HIS A 82 5.16 -2.97 -10.39
CA HIS A 82 5.71 -2.63 -9.08
C HIS A 82 6.81 -1.57 -9.20
N GLU A 83 7.77 -1.75 -10.10
CA GLU A 83 8.85 -0.79 -10.32
C GLU A 83 8.31 0.58 -10.78
N LEU A 84 7.35 0.60 -11.71
CA LEU A 84 6.78 1.84 -12.22
C LEU A 84 5.98 2.59 -11.16
N ILE A 85 5.14 1.89 -10.39
CA ILE A 85 4.36 2.51 -9.32
C ILE A 85 5.28 3.01 -8.21
N ALA A 86 6.27 2.20 -7.80
CA ALA A 86 7.26 2.63 -6.81
C ALA A 86 7.99 3.90 -7.26
N LYS A 87 8.48 3.96 -8.51
CA LYS A 87 9.11 5.15 -9.09
C LYS A 87 8.19 6.38 -9.14
N LYS A 88 6.89 6.19 -9.45
CA LYS A 88 5.91 7.28 -9.44
C LYS A 88 5.67 7.85 -8.04
N VAL A 89 5.55 6.98 -7.03
CA VAL A 89 5.40 7.39 -5.64
C VAL A 89 6.69 8.05 -5.13
N ALA A 90 7.85 7.50 -5.49
CA ALA A 90 9.17 7.99 -5.07
C ALA A 90 9.42 9.48 -5.42
N ARG A 91 8.81 10.00 -6.49
CA ARG A 91 8.88 11.43 -6.82
C ARG A 91 8.31 12.35 -5.74
N ARG A 92 7.50 11.80 -4.83
CA ARG A 92 6.89 12.53 -3.71
C ARG A 92 7.46 12.13 -2.35
N VAL A 93 8.37 11.15 -2.33
CA VAL A 93 9.04 10.69 -1.11
C VAL A 93 10.19 11.62 -0.78
N ARG A 94 10.17 12.16 0.44
CA ARG A 94 11.23 12.96 1.05
C ARG A 94 11.85 12.17 2.21
N SER A 95 12.89 12.71 2.83
CA SER A 95 13.57 12.05 3.96
C SER A 95 12.66 11.83 5.18
N ASP A 96 11.60 12.62 5.33
CA ASP A 96 10.61 12.55 6.42
C ASP A 96 9.31 11.82 6.05
N THR A 97 9.18 11.36 4.81
CA THR A 97 8.01 10.59 4.36
C THR A 97 8.04 9.20 4.97
N LEU A 98 6.92 8.75 5.50
CA LEU A 98 6.78 7.42 6.07
C LEU A 98 6.55 6.39 4.96
N ILE A 99 7.30 5.31 4.99
CA ILE A 99 7.11 4.12 4.17
C ILE A 99 6.60 3.03 5.09
N ILE A 100 5.30 2.82 5.09
CA ILE A 100 4.63 1.93 6.02
C ILE A 100 4.42 0.59 5.32
N VAL A 101 4.94 -0.49 5.91
CA VAL A 101 4.80 -1.84 5.39
C VAL A 101 4.03 -2.68 6.40
N ASP A 102 3.03 -3.41 5.93
CA ASP A 102 2.20 -4.25 6.77
C ASP A 102 1.92 -5.59 6.08
N PRO A 103 2.18 -6.72 6.77
CA PRO A 103 1.78 -8.03 6.30
C PRO A 103 0.26 -8.13 6.15
N SER A 104 -0.18 -8.91 5.19
CA SER A 104 -1.59 -9.21 4.95
C SER A 104 -1.69 -10.62 4.37
N ASP A 105 -2.89 -11.12 4.26
CA ASP A 105 -3.21 -12.39 3.61
C ASP A 105 -4.45 -12.24 2.74
N ILE A 106 -4.68 -13.20 1.88
CA ILE A 106 -5.98 -13.45 1.25
C ILE A 106 -6.41 -14.88 1.54
N GLN A 107 -7.56 -15.03 2.17
CA GLN A 107 -8.09 -16.34 2.53
C GLN A 107 -8.95 -16.93 1.41
N LYS A 108 -8.82 -18.23 1.20
CA LYS A 108 -9.49 -18.98 0.15
C LYS A 108 -10.13 -20.26 0.71
N PRO A 109 -11.11 -20.15 1.63
CA PRO A 109 -11.60 -21.29 2.40
C PRO A 109 -12.25 -22.39 1.54
N TYR A 110 -12.69 -22.06 0.33
CA TYR A 110 -13.36 -23.00 -0.57
C TYR A 110 -12.54 -23.33 -1.84
N ALA A 111 -11.33 -22.81 -1.98
CA ALA A 111 -10.51 -23.05 -3.16
C ALA A 111 -9.69 -24.34 -2.98
N THR A 112 -9.71 -25.19 -3.99
CA THR A 112 -8.94 -26.46 -4.00
C THR A 112 -8.08 -26.62 -5.25
N GLN A 113 -8.24 -25.74 -6.24
CA GLN A 113 -7.62 -25.87 -7.57
C GLN A 113 -6.61 -24.76 -7.89
N MET A 114 -6.42 -23.81 -6.98
CA MET A 114 -5.45 -22.72 -7.18
C MET A 114 -4.03 -23.25 -6.88
N ASP A 115 -3.07 -22.85 -7.70
CA ASP A 115 -1.66 -23.25 -7.52
C ASP A 115 -1.12 -22.79 -6.16
N PHE A 116 -0.44 -23.68 -5.45
CA PHE A 116 0.32 -23.37 -4.24
C PHE A 116 -0.49 -22.70 -3.13
N LEU A 117 -1.73 -23.13 -2.90
CA LEU A 117 -2.49 -22.72 -1.72
C LEU A 117 -1.80 -23.24 -0.46
N SER A 118 -1.51 -22.38 0.48
CA SER A 118 -0.92 -22.73 1.77
C SER A 118 -1.85 -22.36 2.93
N LYS A 119 -1.61 -22.95 4.09
CA LYS A 119 -2.30 -22.54 5.33
C LYS A 119 -1.84 -21.12 5.70
N VAL A 120 -2.80 -20.22 5.93
CA VAL A 120 -2.51 -18.84 6.31
C VAL A 120 -2.88 -18.58 7.77
N TRP A 121 -2.32 -17.51 8.32
CA TRP A 121 -2.59 -17.07 9.68
C TRP A 121 -4.04 -16.64 9.85
N ASP A 122 -4.73 -17.17 10.87
CA ASP A 122 -6.05 -16.72 11.24
C ASP A 122 -5.90 -15.66 12.35
N GLY A 123 -5.98 -14.40 11.98
CA GLY A 123 -5.85 -13.26 12.90
C GLY A 123 -6.92 -13.24 14.00
N SER A 124 -8.09 -13.88 13.78
CA SER A 124 -9.16 -13.98 14.79
C SER A 124 -8.85 -14.98 15.87
N LYS A 125 -8.12 -16.05 15.55
CA LYS A 125 -7.74 -17.12 16.46
C LYS A 125 -6.31 -17.01 16.97
N GLY A 126 -5.48 -16.18 16.34
CA GLY A 126 -4.07 -16.03 16.71
C GLY A 126 -3.20 -17.24 16.43
N VAL A 127 -3.60 -18.09 15.49
CA VAL A 127 -2.89 -19.32 15.10
C VAL A 127 -2.88 -19.49 13.57
N VAL A 128 -1.99 -20.36 13.07
CA VAL A 128 -2.11 -20.81 11.67
C VAL A 128 -3.39 -21.63 11.60
N GLY A 129 -4.37 -21.14 10.84
CA GLY A 129 -5.68 -21.77 10.68
C GLY A 129 -5.69 -22.92 9.67
N ASP A 130 -6.85 -23.56 9.53
CA ASP A 130 -7.08 -24.55 8.46
C ASP A 130 -7.45 -23.89 7.13
N ASN A 131 -7.66 -22.57 7.12
CA ASN A 131 -7.98 -21.84 5.92
C ASN A 131 -6.77 -21.78 4.98
N LEU A 132 -7.00 -22.15 3.74
CA LEU A 132 -6.02 -22.01 2.67
C LEU A 132 -6.04 -20.58 2.12
N GLY A 133 -4.89 -20.13 1.61
CA GLY A 133 -4.75 -18.81 1.04
C GLY A 133 -3.34 -18.48 0.60
N TYR A 134 -3.04 -17.19 0.59
CA TYR A 134 -1.71 -16.66 0.27
C TYR A 134 -1.36 -15.58 1.29
N TYR A 135 -0.12 -15.60 1.73
CA TYR A 135 0.47 -14.48 2.47
C TYR A 135 0.75 -13.33 1.53
N GLY A 136 0.86 -12.15 2.09
CA GLY A 136 1.23 -10.97 1.31
C GLY A 136 1.65 -9.80 2.19
N CYS A 137 1.96 -8.71 1.53
CA CYS A 137 2.18 -7.42 2.19
C CYS A 137 1.76 -6.26 1.29
N MET A 138 1.43 -5.15 1.93
CA MET A 138 1.25 -3.87 1.27
C MET A 138 2.24 -2.86 1.84
N ALA A 139 2.78 -2.01 0.95
CA ALA A 139 3.53 -0.82 1.34
C ALA A 139 2.82 0.43 0.84
N VAL A 140 2.78 1.46 1.68
CA VAL A 140 2.26 2.79 1.34
C VAL A 140 3.23 3.86 1.77
N ALA A 141 3.34 4.93 0.99
CA ALA A 141 4.01 6.16 1.41
C ALA A 141 2.97 7.15 1.96
N CYS A 142 3.29 7.81 3.08
CA CYS A 142 2.41 8.78 3.72
C CYS A 142 3.22 9.86 4.44
N GLU A 143 2.71 11.08 4.49
CA GLU A 143 3.26 12.12 5.37
C GLU A 143 2.99 11.77 6.84
N ASN A 144 3.89 12.17 7.74
CA ASN A 144 3.67 11.98 9.18
C ASN A 144 2.43 12.74 9.65
N GLY A 145 1.50 12.04 10.30
CA GLY A 145 0.17 12.56 10.63
C GLY A 145 -0.76 12.72 9.42
N GLY A 146 -0.30 12.33 8.23
CA GLY A 146 -1.04 12.52 6.97
C GLY A 146 -2.24 11.59 6.82
N ARG A 147 -3.21 12.04 6.02
CA ARG A 147 -4.47 11.32 5.74
C ARG A 147 -4.54 10.79 4.30
N ARG A 148 -3.47 10.95 3.51
CA ARG A 148 -3.43 10.67 2.07
C ARG A 148 -2.36 9.63 1.74
N PRO A 149 -2.52 8.35 2.13
CA PRO A 149 -1.57 7.31 1.79
C PRO A 149 -1.51 7.11 0.27
N MET A 150 -0.32 6.80 -0.21
CA MET A 150 -0.04 6.49 -1.61
C MET A 150 0.34 5.02 -1.71
N PRO A 151 -0.49 4.14 -2.31
CA PRO A 151 -0.14 2.73 -2.51
C PRO A 151 1.14 2.61 -3.32
N MET A 152 2.13 1.87 -2.80
CA MET A 152 3.46 1.78 -3.39
C MET A 152 3.84 0.38 -3.81
N HIS A 153 3.42 -0.64 -3.06
CA HIS A 153 3.67 -2.05 -3.35
C HIS A 153 2.53 -2.92 -2.82
N LEU A 154 2.22 -4.01 -3.52
CA LEU A 154 1.29 -5.07 -3.09
C LEU A 154 1.78 -6.40 -3.65
N ARG A 155 2.16 -7.31 -2.79
CA ARG A 155 2.72 -8.61 -3.19
C ARG A 155 2.06 -9.73 -2.42
N PHE A 156 1.85 -10.87 -3.11
CA PHE A 156 1.42 -12.12 -2.48
C PHE A 156 2.45 -13.21 -2.72
N TRP A 157 2.61 -14.09 -1.74
CA TRP A 157 3.48 -15.27 -1.81
C TRP A 157 2.84 -16.47 -1.13
N SER A 158 3.42 -17.64 -1.38
CA SER A 158 3.06 -18.89 -0.72
C SER A 158 4.30 -19.67 -0.33
N PRO A 159 4.37 -20.21 0.88
CA PRO A 159 5.41 -21.15 1.28
C PRO A 159 5.50 -22.41 0.40
N ASP A 160 4.38 -22.82 -0.21
CA ASP A 160 4.31 -24.00 -1.07
C ASP A 160 4.72 -23.72 -2.52
N ALA A 161 5.01 -22.44 -2.87
CA ALA A 161 5.41 -22.09 -4.22
C ALA A 161 6.87 -22.44 -4.51
N PRO A 162 7.20 -22.93 -5.74
CA PRO A 162 8.58 -23.15 -6.14
C PRO A 162 9.40 -21.87 -6.04
N GLY A 163 10.59 -21.96 -5.45
CA GLY A 163 11.50 -20.83 -5.27
C GLY A 163 11.17 -19.93 -4.09
N PHE A 164 10.19 -20.25 -3.27
CA PHE A 164 10.03 -19.62 -1.98
C PHE A 164 11.17 -20.05 -1.04
N THR A 165 11.83 -19.11 -0.42
CA THR A 165 12.94 -19.34 0.51
C THR A 165 12.48 -19.02 1.94
N SER A 166 12.00 -17.80 2.14
CA SER A 166 11.49 -17.35 3.42
C SER A 166 10.59 -16.13 3.27
N GLU A 167 9.77 -15.85 4.27
CA GLU A 167 8.99 -14.60 4.36
C GLU A 167 9.92 -13.39 4.39
N ASN A 168 11.07 -13.49 5.06
CA ASN A 168 12.05 -12.43 5.11
C ASN A 168 12.55 -12.06 3.72
N ASP A 169 12.87 -13.02 2.86
CA ASP A 169 13.34 -12.78 1.49
C ASP A 169 12.27 -12.11 0.63
N GLU A 170 10.98 -12.52 0.82
CA GLU A 170 9.86 -11.88 0.13
C GLU A 170 9.71 -10.41 0.55
N LEU A 171 9.84 -10.11 1.84
CA LEU A 171 9.77 -8.74 2.38
C LEU A 171 11.01 -7.91 2.00
N GLU A 172 12.22 -8.49 2.04
CA GLU A 172 13.44 -7.83 1.59
C GLU A 172 13.37 -7.48 0.09
N SER A 173 12.75 -8.33 -0.73
CA SER A 173 12.48 -8.02 -2.14
C SER A 173 11.55 -6.80 -2.31
N VAL A 174 10.57 -6.65 -1.41
CA VAL A 174 9.69 -5.45 -1.38
C VAL A 174 10.49 -4.23 -0.95
N PHE A 175 11.27 -4.32 0.14
CA PHE A 175 12.11 -3.22 0.62
C PHE A 175 13.10 -2.78 -0.46
N GLY A 176 13.79 -3.74 -1.12
CA GLY A 176 14.75 -3.45 -2.18
C GLY A 176 14.14 -2.72 -3.37
N THR A 177 12.92 -3.10 -3.78
CA THR A 177 12.18 -2.40 -4.84
C THR A 177 11.90 -0.94 -4.44
N ILE A 178 11.49 -0.71 -3.19
CA ILE A 178 11.16 0.61 -2.67
C ILE A 178 12.44 1.45 -2.50
N ILE A 179 13.48 0.92 -1.87
CA ILE A 179 14.75 1.60 -1.65
C ILE A 179 15.39 1.99 -2.97
N SER A 180 15.40 1.08 -3.96
CA SER A 180 15.90 1.38 -5.31
C SER A 180 15.13 2.52 -5.98
N ALA A 181 13.80 2.58 -5.79
CA ALA A 181 12.98 3.64 -6.38
C ALA A 181 13.17 4.99 -5.68
N THR A 182 13.30 5.01 -4.33
CA THR A 182 13.39 6.23 -3.51
C THR A 182 14.81 6.74 -3.32
N GLY A 183 15.82 5.97 -3.76
CA GLY A 183 17.22 6.28 -3.47
C GLY A 183 17.54 6.26 -1.98
N GLY A 184 16.83 5.45 -1.20
CA GLY A 184 16.99 5.34 0.25
C GLY A 184 16.27 6.44 1.05
N ASN A 185 15.53 7.34 0.39
CA ASN A 185 14.72 8.33 1.10
C ASN A 185 13.47 7.69 1.71
N GLY A 186 13.03 8.28 2.84
CA GLY A 186 11.86 7.85 3.61
C GLY A 186 12.24 7.09 4.88
N ILE A 187 11.26 6.94 5.75
CA ILE A 187 11.38 6.28 7.06
C ILE A 187 10.52 5.01 7.02
N PHE A 188 11.15 3.85 7.13
CA PHE A 188 10.43 2.57 7.15
C PHE A 188 9.73 2.37 8.50
N ILE A 189 8.41 2.18 8.46
CA ILE A 189 7.59 1.93 9.64
C ILE A 189 7.06 0.50 9.59
N TYR A 190 7.31 -0.23 10.65
CA TYR A 190 6.83 -1.61 10.77
C TYR A 190 6.26 -1.86 12.18
N ASP A 191 5.28 -2.74 12.25
CA ASP A 191 4.72 -3.15 13.54
C ASP A 191 5.60 -4.21 14.24
N ARG A 192 5.03 -4.93 15.23
CA ARG A 192 5.74 -5.99 15.96
C ARG A 192 6.26 -7.11 15.06
N GLY A 193 5.65 -7.34 13.89
CA GLY A 193 6.15 -8.31 12.92
C GLY A 193 7.55 -7.97 12.41
N GLY A 194 7.86 -6.69 12.34
CA GLY A 194 9.17 -6.18 11.92
C GLY A 194 10.27 -6.24 12.98
N ASP A 195 9.98 -6.66 14.22
CA ASP A 195 11.03 -6.90 15.24
C ASP A 195 11.82 -8.17 14.93
N ASN A 196 12.64 -8.06 13.91
CA ASN A 196 13.44 -9.12 13.34
C ASN A 196 14.88 -8.61 13.11
N ILE A 197 15.88 -9.39 13.58
CA ILE A 197 17.29 -9.00 13.50
C ILE A 197 17.76 -8.86 12.05
N GLU A 198 17.25 -9.68 11.12
CA GLU A 198 17.62 -9.62 9.70
C GLU A 198 17.14 -8.31 9.07
N PHE A 199 15.93 -7.84 9.40
CA PHE A 199 15.44 -6.55 8.92
C PHE A 199 16.27 -5.37 9.46
N TYR A 200 16.68 -5.41 10.73
CA TYR A 200 17.58 -4.38 11.27
C TYR A 200 18.93 -4.37 10.55
N ARG A 201 19.51 -5.55 10.30
CA ARG A 201 20.75 -5.67 9.51
C ARG A 201 20.57 -5.13 8.10
N TYR A 202 19.44 -5.47 7.46
CA TYR A 202 19.09 -5.01 6.12
C TYR A 202 18.97 -3.49 6.07
N PHE A 203 18.15 -2.87 6.91
CA PHE A 203 17.96 -1.42 6.93
C PHE A 203 19.24 -0.66 7.26
N LEU A 204 20.04 -1.15 8.19
CA LEU A 204 21.33 -0.53 8.54
C LEU A 204 22.35 -0.66 7.41
N ARG A 205 22.37 -1.78 6.69
CA ARG A 205 23.22 -1.99 5.51
C ARG A 205 22.85 -1.04 4.37
N GLU A 206 21.57 -0.91 4.10
CA GLU A 206 21.02 -0.01 3.07
C GLU A 206 21.03 1.47 3.51
N ASN A 207 21.45 1.75 4.76
CA ASN A 207 21.50 3.09 5.36
C ASN A 207 20.16 3.85 5.28
N VAL A 208 19.05 3.17 5.53
CA VAL A 208 17.71 3.76 5.58
C VAL A 208 17.23 3.92 7.02
N ASP A 209 16.45 4.96 7.27
CA ASP A 209 15.87 5.20 8.58
C ASP A 209 14.63 4.33 8.82
N PHE A 210 14.43 3.93 10.07
CA PHE A 210 13.30 3.08 10.44
C PHE A 210 12.72 3.40 11.82
N ILE A 211 11.47 3.00 12.02
CA ILE A 211 10.77 2.90 13.31
C ILE A 211 10.07 1.55 13.34
N VAL A 212 10.46 0.70 14.29
CA VAL A 212 9.88 -0.65 14.45
C VAL A 212 9.40 -0.81 15.89
N ARG A 213 8.18 -1.31 16.06
CA ARG A 213 7.68 -1.65 17.39
C ARG A 213 8.30 -2.94 17.88
N LEU A 214 8.97 -2.88 19.04
CA LEU A 214 9.60 -4.04 19.66
C LEU A 214 8.57 -5.02 20.24
N LYS A 215 8.93 -6.30 20.16
CA LYS A 215 8.46 -7.37 21.07
C LYS A 215 9.34 -7.34 22.33
N SER A 216 9.13 -8.30 23.23
CA SER A 216 10.05 -8.52 24.34
C SER A 216 11.36 -9.11 23.82
N ARG A 217 12.46 -8.39 23.97
CA ARG A 217 13.81 -8.81 23.56
C ARG A 217 14.89 -8.19 24.41
N TYR A 218 16.10 -8.77 24.39
CA TYR A 218 17.27 -8.19 25.02
C TYR A 218 17.87 -7.06 24.19
N VAL A 219 18.28 -6.00 24.87
CA VAL A 219 19.02 -4.86 24.31
C VAL A 219 20.18 -4.49 25.23
N ILE A 220 21.24 -3.88 24.68
CA ILE A 220 22.35 -3.39 25.47
C ILE A 220 22.15 -1.91 25.78
N SER A 221 22.01 -1.58 27.05
CA SER A 221 21.98 -0.20 27.54
C SER A 221 22.92 -0.06 28.73
N TRP A 222 23.67 1.07 28.82
CA TRP A 222 24.70 1.30 29.84
C TRP A 222 25.68 0.14 30.03
N LYS A 223 26.06 -0.51 28.91
CA LYS A 223 26.96 -1.69 28.89
C LYS A 223 26.38 -2.95 29.56
N ARG A 224 25.08 -2.99 29.83
CA ARG A 224 24.36 -4.14 30.40
C ARG A 224 23.38 -4.69 29.38
N ASN A 225 23.24 -6.01 29.36
CA ASN A 225 22.21 -6.69 28.61
C ASN A 225 20.91 -6.73 29.44
N LEU A 226 19.88 -6.02 28.99
CA LEU A 226 18.63 -5.81 29.72
C LEU A 226 17.45 -6.19 28.82
N LEU A 227 16.39 -6.68 29.44
CA LEU A 227 15.13 -6.88 28.73
C LEU A 227 14.51 -5.50 28.41
N CYS A 228 14.08 -5.29 27.18
CA CYS A 228 13.53 -3.99 26.77
C CYS A 228 12.27 -3.59 27.57
N ASP A 229 11.48 -4.56 28.01
CA ASP A 229 10.31 -4.32 28.89
C ASP A 229 10.71 -3.73 30.24
N ASP A 230 11.76 -4.27 30.88
CA ASP A 230 12.27 -3.76 32.16
C ASP A 230 12.82 -2.36 31.97
N LEU A 231 13.55 -2.14 30.89
CA LEU A 231 14.10 -0.83 30.53
C LEU A 231 13.00 0.20 30.24
N ALA A 232 11.90 -0.22 29.61
CA ALA A 232 10.73 0.62 29.35
C ALA A 232 9.99 1.01 30.63
N ASN A 233 9.88 0.08 31.59
CA ASN A 233 9.29 0.36 32.89
C ASN A 233 10.08 1.39 33.70
N GLN A 234 11.41 1.36 33.62
CA GLN A 234 12.34 2.28 34.28
C GLN A 234 12.55 3.60 33.49
N CYS A 235 12.07 3.70 32.25
CA CYS A 235 12.27 4.88 31.43
C CYS A 235 11.58 6.11 32.02
N VAL A 236 12.34 7.20 32.16
CA VAL A 236 11.82 8.50 32.59
C VAL A 236 10.99 9.10 31.46
N MET A 237 9.69 9.32 31.71
CA MET A 237 8.78 10.01 30.78
C MET A 237 9.02 11.51 30.87
N ARG A 238 9.86 12.05 29.99
CA ARG A 238 10.27 13.46 30.02
C ARG A 238 9.24 14.39 29.41
N TYR A 239 8.39 13.88 28.53
CA TYR A 239 7.46 14.68 27.74
C TYR A 239 6.07 14.09 27.76
N ALA A 240 5.08 14.96 27.62
CA ALA A 240 3.67 14.59 27.44
C ALA A 240 3.07 15.42 26.32
N ASP A 241 2.26 14.79 25.49
CA ASP A 241 1.47 15.42 24.42
C ASP A 241 0.11 14.73 24.29
N THR A 242 -0.87 15.48 23.80
CA THR A 242 -2.21 14.96 23.56
C THR A 242 -2.39 14.59 22.10
N LEU A 243 -2.72 13.33 21.86
CA LEU A 243 -3.17 12.86 20.55
C LEU A 243 -4.68 13.06 20.44
N THR A 244 -5.10 13.76 19.38
CA THR A 244 -6.51 13.96 19.09
C THR A 244 -6.87 13.24 17.79
N PHE A 245 -7.91 12.41 17.82
CA PHE A 245 -8.44 11.74 16.63
C PHE A 245 -9.95 11.56 16.71
N ASP A 246 -10.60 11.45 15.55
CA ASP A 246 -12.02 11.14 15.47
C ASP A 246 -12.24 9.63 15.66
N SER A 247 -13.17 9.28 16.53
CA SER A 247 -13.64 7.91 16.71
C SER A 247 -15.16 7.88 16.65
N HIS A 248 -15.70 7.42 15.53
CA HIS A 248 -17.15 7.31 15.29
C HIS A 248 -17.90 8.67 15.42
N GLY A 249 -17.29 9.74 14.88
CA GLY A 249 -17.85 11.09 14.93
C GLY A 249 -17.70 11.79 16.29
N LYS A 250 -16.87 11.25 17.18
CA LYS A 250 -16.50 11.86 18.46
C LYS A 250 -15.01 12.13 18.50
N GLU A 251 -14.68 13.34 18.88
CA GLU A 251 -13.28 13.72 19.12
C GLU A 251 -12.79 13.08 20.41
N VAL A 252 -11.75 12.26 20.29
CA VAL A 252 -11.11 11.54 21.39
C VAL A 252 -9.74 12.14 21.64
N HIS A 253 -9.47 12.48 22.89
CA HIS A 253 -8.18 13.00 23.34
C HIS A 253 -7.48 11.93 24.20
N VAL A 254 -6.26 11.58 23.78
CA VAL A 254 -5.43 10.62 24.53
C VAL A 254 -4.13 11.30 24.92
N GLU A 255 -3.89 11.42 26.23
CA GLU A 255 -2.61 11.91 26.74
C GLU A 255 -1.57 10.80 26.64
N LEU A 256 -0.46 11.12 25.97
CA LEU A 256 0.67 10.23 25.78
C LEU A 256 1.88 10.77 26.51
N ASN A 257 2.45 9.96 27.39
CA ASN A 257 3.71 10.26 28.06
C ASN A 257 4.82 9.47 27.38
N TYR A 258 5.96 10.12 27.08
CA TYR A 258 7.03 9.45 26.36
C TYR A 258 8.42 9.89 26.79
N GLY A 259 9.38 8.99 26.59
CA GLY A 259 10.79 9.16 26.87
C GLY A 259 11.63 8.35 25.92
N VAL A 260 12.95 8.43 26.04
CA VAL A 260 13.88 7.73 25.18
C VAL A 260 15.05 7.15 25.97
N VAL A 261 15.50 5.98 25.54
CA VAL A 261 16.67 5.31 26.08
C VAL A 261 17.60 4.93 24.93
N PRO A 262 18.90 5.30 24.96
CA PRO A 262 19.86 4.83 23.98
C PRO A 262 20.14 3.33 24.19
N VAL A 263 20.08 2.57 23.10
CA VAL A 263 20.25 1.11 23.11
C VAL A 263 21.11 0.63 21.96
N ARG A 264 21.66 -0.58 22.10
CA ARG A 264 22.25 -1.35 21.01
C ARG A 264 21.61 -2.72 20.95
N LEU A 265 21.58 -3.31 19.77
CA LEU A 265 21.18 -4.70 19.62
C LEU A 265 22.39 -5.62 19.85
N PRO A 266 22.26 -6.70 20.64
CA PRO A 266 23.38 -7.60 20.92
C PRO A 266 24.02 -8.18 19.66
N ASP A 267 23.20 -8.48 18.66
CA ASP A 267 23.59 -9.14 17.42
C ASP A 267 24.04 -8.18 16.30
N ILE A 268 24.10 -6.87 16.60
CA ILE A 268 24.54 -5.83 15.65
C ILE A 268 25.63 -4.98 16.31
N SER A 269 26.87 -5.16 15.85
CA SER A 269 28.00 -4.47 16.45
C SER A 269 27.96 -2.95 16.21
N GLY A 270 28.20 -2.19 17.28
CA GLY A 270 28.59 -0.78 17.24
C GLY A 270 27.50 0.26 17.00
N LYS A 271 26.39 -0.04 16.35
CA LYS A 271 25.38 0.97 16.01
C LYS A 271 24.56 1.37 17.23
N LEU A 272 24.58 2.67 17.55
CA LEU A 272 23.68 3.24 18.54
C LEU A 272 22.30 3.45 17.93
N LEU A 273 21.27 2.92 18.57
CA LEU A 273 19.87 3.08 18.26
C LEU A 273 19.15 3.72 19.46
N HIS A 274 17.93 4.13 19.27
CA HIS A 274 17.12 4.72 20.31
C HIS A 274 15.82 3.93 20.49
N MET A 275 15.49 3.62 21.72
CA MET A 275 14.20 3.06 22.09
C MET A 275 13.32 4.17 22.65
N VAL A 276 12.36 4.62 21.88
CA VAL A 276 11.34 5.56 22.33
C VAL A 276 10.24 4.77 23.02
N VAL A 277 9.98 5.09 24.29
CA VAL A 277 8.97 4.46 25.14
C VAL A 277 7.78 5.37 25.24
N VAL A 278 6.58 4.85 24.99
CA VAL A 278 5.32 5.61 25.01
C VAL A 278 4.35 4.92 25.97
N LYS A 279 3.78 5.67 26.92
CA LYS A 279 2.72 5.24 27.86
C LYS A 279 1.44 6.05 27.58
N GLY A 280 0.30 5.48 27.89
CA GLY A 280 -1.02 6.07 27.62
C GLY A 280 -1.76 5.47 26.43
N PHE A 281 -1.08 4.71 25.58
CA PHE A 281 -1.67 4.03 24.41
C PHE A 281 -1.93 2.54 24.68
N GLY A 282 -2.62 2.23 25.78
CA GLY A 282 -2.92 0.88 26.22
C GLY A 282 -2.29 0.55 27.58
N GLN A 283 -2.46 -0.70 28.03
CA GLN A 283 -2.03 -1.12 29.36
C GLN A 283 -0.50 -1.26 29.51
N LYS A 284 0.20 -1.65 28.43
CA LYS A 284 1.65 -1.84 28.44
C LYS A 284 2.35 -0.72 27.68
N PRO A 285 3.57 -0.32 28.11
CA PRO A 285 4.36 0.63 27.33
C PRO A 285 4.56 0.16 25.90
N MET A 286 4.48 1.08 24.94
CA MET A 286 4.85 0.85 23.56
C MET A 286 6.34 1.21 23.41
N MET A 287 7.13 0.31 22.86
CA MET A 287 8.56 0.47 22.65
C MET A 287 8.85 0.55 21.15
N LEU A 288 9.42 1.66 20.71
CA LEU A 288 9.73 1.95 19.31
C LEU A 288 11.25 2.02 19.13
N LEU A 289 11.83 1.06 18.44
CA LEU A 289 13.25 1.09 18.07
C LEU A 289 13.42 1.92 16.79
N THR A 290 14.39 2.85 16.81
CA THR A 290 14.58 3.77 15.70
C THR A 290 16.02 4.24 15.53
N THR A 291 16.36 4.62 14.31
CA THR A 291 17.59 5.35 13.95
C THR A 291 17.45 6.86 14.14
N LEU A 292 16.24 7.40 14.28
CA LEU A 292 15.93 8.83 14.16
C LEU A 292 16.32 9.64 15.41
N ALA A 293 15.94 9.31 16.58
CA ALA A 293 15.98 10.14 17.79
C ALA A 293 17.37 10.72 18.16
N ARG A 294 18.05 11.33 17.19
CA ARG A 294 19.45 11.80 17.30
C ARG A 294 19.63 12.89 18.35
N THR A 295 18.64 13.79 18.51
CA THR A 295 18.73 14.94 19.42
C THR A 295 17.93 14.79 20.70
N THR A 296 17.05 13.81 20.81
CA THR A 296 16.18 13.54 21.99
C THR A 296 15.33 14.73 22.44
N THR A 297 15.08 15.70 21.56
CA THR A 297 14.18 16.82 21.85
C THR A 297 12.70 16.37 21.88
N ARG A 298 11.84 17.15 22.53
CA ARG A 298 10.38 16.89 22.52
C ARG A 298 9.84 16.74 21.10
N LYS A 299 10.24 17.63 20.20
CA LYS A 299 9.80 17.64 18.80
C LYS A 299 10.21 16.34 18.06
N ASP A 300 11.47 15.93 18.18
CA ASP A 300 11.99 14.75 17.49
C ASP A 300 11.32 13.47 17.99
N LEU A 301 11.16 13.34 19.32
CA LEU A 301 10.50 12.17 19.90
C LEU A 301 9.01 12.13 19.54
N TRP A 302 8.33 13.28 19.54
CA TRP A 302 6.94 13.38 19.12
C TRP A 302 6.76 13.00 17.65
N GLN A 303 7.70 13.35 16.79
CA GLN A 303 7.71 12.90 15.40
C GLN A 303 7.78 11.36 15.27
N VAL A 304 8.60 10.69 16.09
CA VAL A 304 8.67 9.22 16.11
C VAL A 304 7.33 8.62 16.58
N VAL A 305 6.72 9.18 17.62
CA VAL A 305 5.44 8.71 18.16
C VAL A 305 4.33 8.87 17.12
N THR A 306 4.19 10.05 16.53
CA THR A 306 3.16 10.32 15.51
C THR A 306 3.38 9.52 14.23
N ALA A 307 4.64 9.32 13.83
CA ALA A 307 4.99 8.47 12.70
C ALA A 307 4.48 7.03 12.90
N TYR A 308 4.74 6.46 14.07
CA TYR A 308 4.24 5.12 14.35
C TYR A 308 2.70 5.06 14.43
N ILE A 309 2.05 6.06 14.97
CA ILE A 309 0.57 6.13 14.98
C ILE A 309 0.02 6.23 13.57
N THR A 310 0.68 6.96 12.67
CA THR A 310 0.30 7.07 11.26
C THR A 310 0.34 5.70 10.53
N ARG A 311 1.00 4.69 11.08
CA ARG A 311 1.03 3.32 10.55
C ARG A 311 -0.36 2.76 10.21
N TRP A 312 -1.39 3.12 10.94
CA TRP A 312 -2.76 2.67 10.69
C TRP A 312 -3.26 2.96 9.27
N ARG A 313 -2.66 3.91 8.57
CA ARG A 313 -3.02 4.25 7.18
C ARG A 313 -2.79 3.10 6.20
N VAL A 314 -1.83 2.21 6.47
CA VAL A 314 -1.65 1.01 5.64
C VAL A 314 -2.82 0.04 5.81
N GLU A 315 -3.31 -0.15 7.03
CA GLU A 315 -4.46 -1.02 7.32
C GLU A 315 -5.74 -0.50 6.63
N ASP A 316 -5.99 0.82 6.71
CA ASP A 316 -7.08 1.47 5.98
C ASP A 316 -6.95 1.25 4.46
N THR A 317 -5.72 1.32 3.93
CA THR A 317 -5.45 1.11 2.51
C THR A 317 -5.64 -0.35 2.11
N ILE A 318 -5.15 -1.31 2.90
CA ILE A 318 -5.37 -2.75 2.69
C ILE A 318 -6.87 -3.05 2.65
N ARG A 319 -7.61 -2.57 3.66
CA ARG A 319 -9.07 -2.75 3.75
C ARG A 319 -9.77 -2.13 2.55
N HIS A 320 -9.38 -0.92 2.15
CA HIS A 320 -9.92 -0.26 0.96
C HIS A 320 -9.70 -1.08 -0.31
N VAL A 321 -8.50 -1.58 -0.53
CA VAL A 321 -8.16 -2.38 -1.72
C VAL A 321 -8.92 -3.70 -1.71
N LYS A 322 -8.96 -4.41 -0.57
CA LYS A 322 -9.72 -5.66 -0.42
C LYS A 322 -11.21 -5.47 -0.72
N GLN A 323 -11.83 -4.43 -0.18
CA GLN A 323 -13.27 -4.19 -0.31
C GLN A 323 -13.67 -3.54 -1.65
N SER A 324 -12.88 -2.57 -2.14
CA SER A 324 -13.24 -1.82 -3.35
C SER A 324 -13.09 -2.64 -4.63
N TYR A 325 -12.21 -3.65 -4.61
CA TYR A 325 -11.94 -4.51 -5.76
C TYR A 325 -12.28 -5.98 -5.51
N SER A 326 -12.93 -6.30 -4.39
CA SER A 326 -13.28 -7.68 -3.98
C SER A 326 -12.08 -8.62 -4.07
N LEU A 327 -10.90 -8.17 -3.57
CA LEU A 327 -9.62 -8.84 -3.79
C LEU A 327 -9.59 -10.28 -3.25
N GLU A 328 -10.33 -10.56 -2.18
CA GLU A 328 -10.46 -11.90 -1.62
C GLU A 328 -11.30 -12.83 -2.51
N ASP A 329 -12.06 -12.30 -3.47
CA ASP A 329 -12.84 -13.05 -4.43
C ASP A 329 -12.06 -13.51 -5.67
N ILE A 330 -10.75 -13.28 -5.71
CA ILE A 330 -9.89 -13.69 -6.83
C ILE A 330 -10.01 -15.21 -7.08
N ARG A 331 -10.23 -15.60 -8.37
CA ARG A 331 -10.45 -17.00 -8.81
C ARG A 331 -9.49 -17.36 -9.96
N LEU A 332 -8.23 -17.00 -9.82
CA LEU A 332 -7.21 -17.30 -10.82
C LEU A 332 -6.46 -18.56 -10.40
N LEU A 333 -6.52 -19.59 -11.22
CA LEU A 333 -5.93 -20.88 -10.90
C LEU A 333 -4.41 -20.83 -10.82
N ARG A 334 -3.77 -20.11 -11.76
CA ARG A 334 -2.31 -20.02 -11.85
C ARG A 334 -1.75 -18.98 -10.88
N TYR A 335 -0.73 -19.34 -10.15
CA TYR A 335 -0.03 -18.48 -9.20
C TYR A 335 0.55 -17.20 -9.86
N ARG A 336 1.06 -17.32 -11.10
CA ARG A 336 1.52 -16.15 -11.87
C ARG A 336 0.41 -15.16 -12.13
N HIS A 337 -0.78 -15.64 -12.46
CA HIS A 337 -1.96 -14.78 -12.68
C HIS A 337 -2.36 -14.04 -11.41
N LEU A 338 -2.27 -14.69 -10.24
CA LEU A 338 -2.50 -14.07 -8.94
C LEU A 338 -1.54 -12.90 -8.72
N LYS A 339 -0.22 -13.11 -8.91
CA LYS A 339 0.79 -12.07 -8.73
C LYS A 339 0.59 -10.90 -9.70
N ASN A 340 0.26 -11.18 -10.94
CA ASN A 340 0.00 -10.15 -11.95
C ASN A 340 -1.28 -9.37 -11.64
N MET A 341 -2.34 -10.04 -11.19
CA MET A 341 -3.58 -9.37 -10.76
C MET A 341 -3.33 -8.45 -9.57
N ALA A 342 -2.55 -8.89 -8.56
CA ALA A 342 -2.18 -8.04 -7.42
C ALA A 342 -1.48 -6.75 -7.87
N ALA A 343 -0.53 -6.83 -8.79
CA ALA A 343 0.15 -5.66 -9.34
C ALA A 343 -0.78 -4.74 -10.15
N ILE A 344 -1.74 -5.31 -10.89
CA ILE A 344 -2.77 -4.53 -11.62
C ILE A 344 -3.71 -3.84 -10.63
N VAL A 345 -4.12 -4.51 -9.55
CA VAL A 345 -4.94 -3.92 -8.48
C VAL A 345 -4.17 -2.80 -7.78
N LEU A 346 -2.88 -2.99 -7.47
CA LEU A 346 -2.02 -1.93 -6.92
C LEU A 346 -2.01 -0.70 -7.83
N ALA A 347 -1.76 -0.88 -9.12
CA ALA A 347 -1.71 0.23 -10.07
C ALA A 347 -3.08 0.92 -10.22
N THR A 348 -4.19 0.16 -10.14
CA THR A 348 -5.55 0.71 -10.12
C THR A 348 -5.81 1.52 -8.85
N ALA A 349 -5.40 1.00 -7.69
CA ALA A 349 -5.51 1.71 -6.42
C ALA A 349 -4.65 3.00 -6.42
N TYR A 350 -3.43 2.94 -6.94
CA TYR A 350 -2.58 4.12 -7.13
C TYR A 350 -3.27 5.16 -8.02
N PHE A 351 -3.85 4.75 -9.15
CA PHE A 351 -4.59 5.67 -10.03
C PHE A 351 -5.75 6.34 -9.27
N CYS A 352 -6.58 5.57 -8.59
CA CYS A 352 -7.75 6.12 -7.90
C CYS A 352 -7.35 7.02 -6.71
N MET A 353 -6.44 6.54 -5.86
CA MET A 353 -6.08 7.21 -4.61
C MET A 353 -5.08 8.35 -4.85
N THR A 354 -4.02 8.11 -5.62
CA THR A 354 -2.91 9.04 -5.75
C THR A 354 -3.03 9.92 -6.99
N TRP A 355 -3.27 9.32 -8.17
CA TRP A 355 -3.38 10.09 -9.40
C TRP A 355 -4.61 10.99 -9.42
N ILE A 356 -5.77 10.48 -9.00
CA ILE A 356 -7.01 11.26 -8.92
C ILE A 356 -7.18 11.90 -7.54
N GLY A 357 -7.14 11.12 -6.46
CA GLY A 357 -7.57 11.54 -5.13
C GLY A 357 -6.62 12.48 -4.41
N ASN A 358 -5.30 12.30 -4.59
CA ASN A 358 -4.27 13.09 -3.89
C ASN A 358 -3.65 14.20 -4.76
N SER A 359 -4.26 14.56 -5.87
CA SER A 359 -3.72 15.54 -6.80
C SER A 359 -4.51 16.85 -6.72
N ASP A 360 -3.90 17.93 -6.29
CA ASP A 360 -4.52 19.26 -6.26
C ASP A 360 -4.87 19.74 -7.68
N LYS A 361 -4.04 19.42 -8.66
CA LYS A 361 -4.31 19.68 -10.08
C LYS A 361 -5.59 18.97 -10.59
N ARG A 362 -6.05 17.92 -9.90
CA ARG A 362 -7.25 17.13 -10.25
C ARG A 362 -8.38 17.24 -9.21
N ALA A 363 -8.26 18.16 -8.26
CA ALA A 363 -9.22 18.34 -7.16
C ALA A 363 -10.67 18.53 -7.66
N LEU A 364 -10.87 19.27 -8.76
CA LEU A 364 -12.21 19.45 -9.36
C LEU A 364 -12.79 18.16 -9.93
N ILE A 365 -11.94 17.28 -10.52
CA ILE A 365 -12.37 15.97 -11.01
C ILE A 365 -12.65 15.07 -9.82
N ALA A 366 -11.78 15.04 -8.82
CA ALA A 366 -11.95 14.26 -7.60
C ALA A 366 -13.24 14.64 -6.87
N LYS A 367 -13.52 15.93 -6.69
CA LYS A 367 -14.78 16.44 -6.13
C LYS A 367 -15.99 15.94 -6.95
N SER A 368 -15.95 16.11 -8.27
CA SER A 368 -17.06 15.68 -9.14
C SER A 368 -17.27 14.15 -9.09
N ILE A 369 -16.22 13.36 -8.88
CA ILE A 369 -16.30 11.91 -8.70
C ILE A 369 -16.94 11.59 -7.34
N THR A 370 -16.49 12.26 -6.28
CA THR A 370 -17.04 12.08 -4.94
C THR A 370 -18.52 12.44 -4.87
N ASP A 371 -18.95 13.51 -5.54
CA ASP A 371 -20.34 13.91 -5.64
C ASP A 371 -21.21 12.89 -6.42
N ALA A 372 -20.62 12.05 -7.25
CA ALA A 372 -21.29 10.95 -7.95
C ALA A 372 -21.36 9.65 -7.13
N SER A 373 -20.74 9.59 -5.99
CA SER A 373 -20.80 8.44 -5.08
C SER A 373 -22.22 8.26 -4.57
N LEU A 374 -22.64 7.00 -4.43
CA LEU A 374 -23.91 6.63 -3.82
C LEU A 374 -23.85 6.54 -2.29
N ARG A 375 -22.72 6.81 -1.71
CA ARG A 375 -22.55 6.85 -0.24
C ARG A 375 -23.24 8.10 0.31
N ILE A 376 -24.25 7.89 1.15
CA ILE A 376 -25.18 8.93 1.65
C ILE A 376 -24.62 9.64 2.89
N HIS A 377 -23.53 9.12 3.51
CA HIS A 377 -22.97 9.67 4.75
C HIS A 377 -21.82 10.63 4.48
N GLU A 378 -21.58 11.53 5.42
CA GLU A 378 -20.42 12.42 5.45
C GLU A 378 -19.16 11.71 5.06
N LEU A 379 -18.29 12.37 4.28
CA LEU A 379 -17.05 11.79 3.80
C LEU A 379 -16.18 11.43 5.01
N PRO A 380 -15.91 10.14 5.25
CA PRO A 380 -15.02 9.76 6.33
C PRO A 380 -13.62 10.30 6.06
N ASP A 381 -12.79 10.41 7.08
CA ASP A 381 -11.38 10.79 6.98
C ASP A 381 -10.66 10.07 5.84
N PHE A 382 -11.01 8.81 5.59
CA PHE A 382 -10.53 8.00 4.48
C PHE A 382 -11.50 8.05 3.29
N HIS A 383 -11.50 9.18 2.59
CA HIS A 383 -12.45 9.48 1.50
C HIS A 383 -12.29 8.62 0.22
N PHE A 384 -11.28 7.74 0.15
CA PHE A 384 -11.00 6.94 -1.05
C PHE A 384 -12.10 5.93 -1.39
N TYR A 385 -12.89 5.50 -0.41
CA TYR A 385 -14.07 4.69 -0.67
C TYR A 385 -15.11 5.45 -1.51
N ALA A 386 -15.32 6.74 -1.23
CA ALA A 386 -16.22 7.56 -2.01
C ALA A 386 -15.69 7.81 -3.42
N ILE A 387 -14.36 7.97 -3.57
CA ILE A 387 -13.72 8.06 -4.88
C ILE A 387 -13.93 6.76 -5.69
N ALA A 388 -13.64 5.59 -5.11
CA ALA A 388 -13.83 4.32 -5.81
C ALA A 388 -15.29 4.09 -6.21
N ASP A 389 -16.24 4.37 -5.33
CA ASP A 389 -17.67 4.24 -5.58
C ASP A 389 -18.16 5.24 -6.64
N GLY A 390 -17.72 6.49 -6.57
CA GLY A 390 -18.04 7.52 -7.56
C GLY A 390 -17.48 7.18 -8.94
N ILE A 391 -16.24 6.67 -9.03
CA ILE A 391 -15.65 6.16 -10.28
C ILE A 391 -16.50 5.03 -10.85
N ARG A 392 -16.85 4.03 -10.02
CA ARG A 392 -17.71 2.91 -10.42
C ARG A 392 -19.04 3.41 -10.97
N THR A 393 -19.72 4.31 -10.25
CA THR A 393 -21.00 4.89 -10.66
C THR A 393 -20.91 5.61 -11.99
N LEU A 394 -19.88 6.42 -12.19
CA LEU A 394 -19.67 7.18 -13.44
C LEU A 394 -19.37 6.26 -14.63
N LEU A 395 -18.45 5.30 -14.47
CA LEU A 395 -18.04 4.42 -15.56
C LEU A 395 -19.11 3.39 -15.93
N SER A 396 -19.87 2.88 -14.96
CA SER A 396 -20.96 1.92 -15.23
C SER A 396 -22.16 2.55 -15.94
N ARG A 397 -22.45 3.83 -15.67
CA ARG A 397 -23.63 4.54 -16.21
C ARG A 397 -23.34 5.33 -17.47
N CYS A 398 -22.13 5.86 -17.63
CA CYS A 398 -21.81 6.85 -18.65
C CYS A 398 -20.87 6.29 -19.73
N GLY A 399 -21.41 5.58 -20.69
CA GLY A 399 -20.74 5.20 -21.92
C GLY A 399 -20.04 3.85 -21.90
N LYS A 400 -19.61 3.42 -23.08
CA LYS A 400 -18.90 2.16 -23.33
C LYS A 400 -17.39 2.42 -23.31
N TRP A 401 -16.62 1.48 -22.79
CA TRP A 401 -15.17 1.48 -22.94
C TRP A 401 -14.80 1.11 -24.38
N SER A 402 -14.21 2.01 -25.11
CA SER A 402 -13.76 1.77 -26.50
C SER A 402 -12.40 1.07 -26.60
N GLY A 403 -11.74 0.84 -25.44
CA GLY A 403 -10.35 0.39 -25.41
C GLY A 403 -9.37 1.49 -25.81
N PHE A 404 -8.11 1.12 -26.03
CA PHE A 404 -7.15 1.93 -26.77
C PHE A 404 -7.37 1.72 -28.27
N GLY A 405 -7.82 2.77 -28.98
CA GLY A 405 -7.86 2.80 -30.43
C GLY A 405 -6.45 2.75 -31.06
N LYS A 406 -6.37 2.52 -32.37
CA LYS A 406 -5.11 2.67 -33.09
C LYS A 406 -4.57 4.10 -32.93
N ASP A 407 -5.46 5.08 -32.99
CA ASP A 407 -5.15 6.51 -32.94
C ASP A 407 -4.73 7.02 -31.56
N ASP A 408 -5.14 6.34 -30.48
CA ASP A 408 -4.73 6.69 -29.10
C ASP A 408 -3.26 6.30 -28.78
N ILE A 409 -2.59 5.60 -29.68
CA ILE A 409 -1.23 5.07 -29.47
C ILE A 409 -0.22 5.82 -30.35
N ASP A 410 -0.67 6.48 -31.40
CA ASP A 410 0.19 7.08 -32.44
C ASP A 410 0.15 8.62 -32.41
N ASP A 411 -0.71 9.30 -31.65
CA ASP A 411 -0.83 10.77 -31.67
C ASP A 411 -0.78 11.39 -30.26
N GLU A 412 0.04 12.31 -30.13
CA GLU A 412 0.30 13.70 -29.84
C GLU A 412 1.50 13.92 -28.92
N PRO A 413 2.44 14.77 -29.30
CA PRO A 413 3.29 15.44 -28.36
C PRO A 413 2.41 16.42 -27.57
N ASP A 414 2.04 16.01 -26.36
CA ASP A 414 1.23 16.80 -25.44
C ASP A 414 1.94 18.13 -25.16
N LEU A 415 1.37 19.24 -25.66
CA LEU A 415 1.82 20.59 -25.38
C LEU A 415 1.89 20.90 -23.87
N PHE A 416 1.26 20.06 -23.04
CA PHE A 416 1.30 20.14 -21.57
C PHE A 416 2.44 19.33 -20.93
N ARG A 417 3.27 18.59 -21.68
CA ARG A 417 4.49 17.95 -21.13
C ARG A 417 5.50 18.94 -20.55
N PHE A 418 5.46 20.18 -21.00
CA PHE A 418 6.38 21.25 -20.55
C PHE A 418 5.97 21.89 -19.21
N PHE A 419 4.79 21.59 -18.68
CA PHE A 419 4.32 22.16 -17.39
C PHE A 419 4.38 21.19 -16.21
N ASP A 420 4.84 19.96 -16.40
CA ASP A 420 5.03 18.95 -15.34
C ASP A 420 6.50 18.81 -14.88
N CYS A 421 7.40 19.68 -15.34
CA CYS A 421 8.72 19.88 -14.75
C CYS A 421 8.62 21.08 -13.80
N ASP A 422 8.99 20.89 -12.55
CA ASP A 422 9.03 21.84 -11.45
C ASP A 422 7.70 22.00 -10.68
N ASP A 423 7.56 21.14 -9.60
CA ASP A 423 7.49 21.53 -8.16
C ASP A 423 7.50 20.27 -7.28
#